data_4dab5e1f899579a1a1a202267cf76e03
#
_entry.id   4dab5e1f899579a1a1a202267cf76e03
#
_cell.length_a   1.000
_cell.length_b   1.000
_cell.length_c   1.000
_cell.angle_alpha   90.00
_cell.angle_beta   90.00
_cell.angle_gamma   90.00
#
_symmetry.space_group_name_H-M   'P 1'
#
loop_
_entity.id
_entity.type
_entity.pdbx_description
1 polymer ?
#
loop_
_entity_poly.entity_id
_entity_poly.type
_entity_poly.pdbx_seq_one_letter_code
_entity_poly.pdbx_strand_id
1 'polypeptide(L)'
;YNRVKEIADVATKIAELVPEANVAYAHGQMKETELENIMYKFINGEIDVLVSTTIIETGLDISNVNTMIIHDADNMGLSQLYQLRGRVGRSNRTAYAFLMYKRDKMLKEVAEKRLAAIKEYTELGSGFKIAMRDLEIRGAGNLLGAEQHGHMEAVGYDLYCKMLNEAVKEAKGMKQEESFDTTIDIDIDAYIPMGYIPNEVQKLDIYKRIADIQTDEETEEMLEELRSEERR
;
A
#
# COMPACT_ATOMS: atom_id res chain seq x y z
N TYR A 1 -19.34 -6.33 -1.22
CA TYR A 1 -20.21 -6.35 -2.42
C TYR A 1 -20.72 -4.93 -2.70
N ASN A 2 -20.53 -4.40 -3.90
CA ASN A 2 -20.70 -2.96 -4.13
C ASN A 2 -22.05 -2.55 -4.78
N ARG A 3 -23.06 -3.42 -4.74
CA ARG A 3 -24.38 -3.16 -5.36
C ARG A 3 -25.50 -3.28 -4.32
N VAL A 4 -25.95 -2.14 -3.80
CA VAL A 4 -26.98 -2.08 -2.75
C VAL A 4 -28.27 -2.82 -3.13
N LYS A 5 -28.72 -2.74 -4.39
CA LYS A 5 -29.97 -3.38 -4.85
C LYS A 5 -29.93 -4.92 -4.83
N GLU A 6 -28.76 -5.52 -4.93
CA GLU A 6 -28.55 -6.97 -5.05
C GLU A 6 -28.02 -7.60 -3.76
N ILE A 7 -27.69 -6.78 -2.74
CA ILE A 7 -26.99 -7.24 -1.55
C ILE A 7 -27.81 -8.23 -0.72
N ALA A 8 -29.12 -8.02 -0.63
CA ALA A 8 -30.05 -8.92 0.05
C ALA A 8 -30.12 -10.28 -0.65
N ASP A 9 -30.19 -10.31 -1.99
CA ASP A 9 -30.20 -11.54 -2.79
C ASP A 9 -28.88 -12.33 -2.63
N VAL A 10 -27.76 -11.62 -2.56
CA VAL A 10 -26.44 -12.23 -2.30
C VAL A 10 -26.39 -12.85 -0.90
N ALA A 11 -26.89 -12.15 0.12
CA ALA A 11 -26.95 -12.68 1.48
C ALA A 11 -27.85 -13.92 1.56
N THR A 12 -29.02 -13.91 0.90
CA THR A 12 -29.91 -15.07 0.81
C THR A 12 -29.22 -16.27 0.16
N LYS A 13 -28.55 -16.07 -0.97
CA LYS A 13 -27.81 -17.15 -1.64
C LYS A 13 -26.69 -17.73 -0.78
N ILE A 14 -26.00 -16.89 0.00
CA ILE A 14 -24.98 -17.37 0.92
C ILE A 14 -25.62 -18.19 2.05
N ALA A 15 -26.73 -17.73 2.61
CA ALA A 15 -27.47 -18.47 3.63
C ALA A 15 -27.98 -19.83 3.11
N GLU A 16 -28.38 -19.93 1.84
CA GLU A 16 -28.73 -21.20 1.20
C GLU A 16 -27.53 -22.15 1.02
N LEU A 17 -26.35 -21.60 0.74
CA LEU A 17 -25.11 -22.38 0.57
C LEU A 17 -24.52 -22.87 1.90
N VAL A 18 -24.71 -22.10 2.97
CA VAL A 18 -24.20 -22.40 4.32
C VAL A 18 -25.32 -22.24 5.34
N PRO A 19 -26.26 -23.19 5.40
CA PRO A 19 -27.47 -23.09 6.25
C PRO A 19 -27.18 -23.00 7.75
N GLU A 20 -26.01 -23.48 8.19
CA GLU A 20 -25.55 -23.40 9.58
C GLU A 20 -25.03 -22.02 10.00
N ALA A 21 -24.78 -21.11 9.04
CA ALA A 21 -24.26 -19.78 9.30
C ALA A 21 -25.35 -18.72 9.43
N ASN A 22 -25.23 -17.86 10.42
CA ASN A 22 -26.07 -16.66 10.55
C ASN A 22 -25.54 -15.59 9.59
N VAL A 23 -26.26 -15.38 8.49
CA VAL A 23 -25.89 -14.42 7.46
C VAL A 23 -26.72 -13.14 7.60
N ALA A 24 -26.06 -12.01 7.60
CA ALA A 24 -26.69 -10.69 7.56
C ALA A 24 -26.11 -9.84 6.44
N TYR A 25 -26.78 -8.75 6.09
CA TYR A 25 -26.28 -7.77 5.15
C TYR A 25 -26.38 -6.34 5.70
N ALA A 26 -25.49 -5.47 5.24
CA ALA A 26 -25.47 -4.06 5.65
C ALA A 26 -25.03 -3.14 4.50
N HIS A 27 -25.63 -1.97 4.39
CA HIS A 27 -25.28 -0.96 3.40
C HIS A 27 -25.53 0.46 3.90
N GLY A 28 -24.86 1.45 3.32
CA GLY A 28 -24.89 2.85 3.77
C GLY A 28 -26.22 3.58 3.62
N GLN A 29 -27.26 2.95 3.03
CA GLN A 29 -28.61 3.52 2.93
C GLN A 29 -29.56 3.01 4.03
N MET A 30 -29.07 2.11 4.92
CA MET A 30 -29.81 1.68 6.10
C MET A 30 -29.87 2.80 7.13
N LYS A 31 -30.87 2.73 8.03
CA LYS A 31 -30.93 3.61 9.19
C LYS A 31 -29.74 3.34 10.10
N GLU A 32 -29.17 4.37 10.68
CA GLU A 32 -27.99 4.31 11.54
C GLU A 32 -28.16 3.29 12.68
N THR A 33 -29.33 3.34 13.36
CA THR A 33 -29.64 2.41 14.46
C THR A 33 -29.73 0.94 14.03
N GLU A 34 -30.18 0.67 12.80
CA GLU A 34 -30.24 -0.68 12.24
C GLU A 34 -28.82 -1.17 11.90
N LEU A 35 -28.02 -0.30 11.28
CA LEU A 35 -26.63 -0.59 10.95
C LEU A 35 -25.79 -0.87 12.20
N GLU A 36 -25.93 -0.04 13.25
CA GLU A 36 -25.26 -0.24 14.53
C GLU A 36 -25.63 -1.56 15.17
N ASN A 37 -26.90 -1.95 15.17
CA ASN A 37 -27.35 -3.23 15.72
C ASN A 37 -26.76 -4.42 14.97
N ILE A 38 -26.73 -4.37 13.62
CA ILE A 38 -26.11 -5.43 12.80
C ILE A 38 -24.63 -5.52 13.11
N MET A 39 -23.92 -4.41 13.17
CA MET A 39 -22.49 -4.36 13.47
C MET A 39 -22.19 -4.88 14.88
N TYR A 40 -22.99 -4.50 15.86
CA TYR A 40 -22.88 -5.00 17.23
C TYR A 40 -23.00 -6.53 17.30
N LYS A 41 -24.03 -7.10 16.64
CA LYS A 41 -24.24 -8.54 16.56
C LYS A 41 -23.06 -9.25 15.85
N PHE A 42 -22.54 -8.65 14.79
CA PHE A 42 -21.41 -9.21 14.04
C PHE A 42 -20.12 -9.21 14.88
N ILE A 43 -19.84 -8.12 15.60
CA ILE A 43 -18.68 -8.01 16.49
C ILE A 43 -18.77 -9.04 17.64
N ASN A 44 -19.98 -9.29 18.16
CA ASN A 44 -20.20 -10.23 19.24
C ASN A 44 -20.28 -11.70 18.77
N GLY A 45 -20.15 -11.97 17.45
CA GLY A 45 -20.18 -13.32 16.89
C GLY A 45 -21.57 -13.95 16.81
N GLU A 46 -22.64 -13.14 16.91
CA GLU A 46 -24.00 -13.58 16.66
C GLU A 46 -24.32 -13.71 15.16
N ILE A 47 -23.53 -13.04 14.32
CA ILE A 47 -23.54 -13.12 12.87
C ILE A 47 -22.22 -13.69 12.41
N ASP A 48 -22.25 -14.78 11.64
CA ASP A 48 -21.07 -15.47 11.13
C ASP A 48 -20.59 -14.86 9.82
N VAL A 49 -21.50 -14.42 8.96
CA VAL A 49 -21.19 -13.81 7.65
C VAL A 49 -21.92 -12.50 7.49
N LEU A 50 -21.15 -11.42 7.29
CA LEU A 50 -21.71 -10.11 6.98
C LEU A 50 -21.45 -9.75 5.51
N VAL A 51 -22.51 -9.62 4.73
CA VAL A 51 -22.44 -9.09 3.36
C VAL A 51 -22.59 -7.59 3.42
N SER A 52 -21.58 -6.84 3.02
CA SER A 52 -21.63 -5.38 3.13
C SER A 52 -21.16 -4.67 1.86
N THR A 53 -21.60 -3.44 1.69
CA THR A 53 -20.96 -2.50 0.78
C THR A 53 -19.67 -1.94 1.41
N THR A 54 -19.02 -0.97 0.76
CA THR A 54 -17.79 -0.32 1.24
C THR A 54 -17.91 0.48 2.55
N ILE A 55 -19.07 0.42 3.23
CA ILE A 55 -19.25 1.04 4.57
C ILE A 55 -18.22 0.60 5.60
N ILE A 56 -17.61 -0.58 5.42
CA ILE A 56 -16.53 -1.09 6.30
C ILE A 56 -15.23 -0.26 6.16
N GLU A 57 -15.12 0.59 5.14
CA GLU A 57 -13.97 1.49 4.99
C GLU A 57 -13.87 2.53 6.11
N THR A 58 -14.97 2.87 6.77
CA THR A 58 -15.02 3.90 7.81
C THR A 58 -14.70 3.36 9.20
N GLY A 59 -13.40 3.16 9.49
CA GLY A 59 -12.88 3.18 10.87
C GLY A 59 -13.29 2.06 11.86
N LEU A 60 -14.16 1.12 11.48
CA LEU A 60 -14.58 0.05 12.39
C LEU A 60 -13.45 -0.98 12.57
N ASP A 61 -13.06 -1.19 13.80
CA ASP A 61 -12.12 -2.24 14.18
C ASP A 61 -12.88 -3.53 14.52
N ILE A 62 -12.78 -4.53 13.63
CA ILE A 62 -13.46 -5.81 13.78
C ILE A 62 -12.39 -6.88 13.97
N SER A 63 -11.93 -7.04 15.19
CA SER A 63 -10.81 -7.91 15.55
C SER A 63 -11.09 -9.42 15.39
N ASN A 64 -12.36 -9.84 15.38
CA ASN A 64 -12.76 -11.25 15.25
C ASN A 64 -12.92 -11.73 13.81
N VAL A 65 -12.79 -10.83 12.81
CA VAL A 65 -12.88 -11.21 11.40
C VAL A 65 -11.53 -11.69 10.89
N ASN A 66 -11.48 -12.92 10.43
CA ASN A 66 -10.29 -13.53 9.84
C ASN A 66 -10.37 -13.72 8.33
N THR A 67 -11.53 -13.57 7.72
CA THR A 67 -11.71 -13.81 6.29
C THR A 67 -12.48 -12.66 5.64
N MET A 68 -11.96 -12.15 4.53
CA MET A 68 -12.61 -11.14 3.70
C MET A 68 -12.69 -11.62 2.26
N ILE A 69 -13.87 -11.49 1.66
CA ILE A 69 -14.11 -11.79 0.25
C ILE A 69 -14.53 -10.50 -0.44
N ILE A 70 -13.71 -10.04 -1.37
CA ILE A 70 -13.93 -8.81 -2.14
C ILE A 70 -14.43 -9.21 -3.52
N HIS A 71 -15.69 -8.93 -3.80
CA HIS A 71 -16.32 -9.20 -5.10
C HIS A 71 -16.03 -8.08 -6.10
N ASP A 72 -15.87 -8.42 -7.40
CA ASP A 72 -15.52 -7.47 -8.47
C ASP A 72 -14.27 -6.62 -8.14
N ALA A 73 -13.25 -7.24 -7.55
CA ALA A 73 -12.02 -6.59 -7.12
C ALA A 73 -11.27 -5.88 -8.27
N ASP A 74 -11.45 -6.34 -9.50
CA ASP A 74 -10.91 -5.72 -10.71
C ASP A 74 -11.45 -4.33 -11.02
N ASN A 75 -12.60 -3.96 -10.43
CA ASN A 75 -13.20 -2.64 -10.57
C ASN A 75 -12.78 -1.66 -9.45
N MET A 76 -11.99 -2.12 -8.48
CA MET A 76 -11.56 -1.32 -7.32
C MET A 76 -10.19 -0.67 -7.55
N GLY A 77 -9.96 0.47 -6.90
CA GLY A 77 -8.66 1.13 -6.85
C GLY A 77 -7.69 0.38 -5.94
N LEU A 78 -6.38 0.50 -6.21
CA LEU A 78 -5.34 -0.17 -5.42
C LEU A 78 -5.36 0.26 -3.95
N SER A 79 -5.49 1.55 -3.68
CA SER A 79 -5.62 2.09 -2.32
C SER A 79 -6.84 1.55 -1.59
N GLN A 80 -7.97 1.40 -2.29
CA GLN A 80 -9.21 0.84 -1.73
C GLN A 80 -9.04 -0.65 -1.39
N LEU A 81 -8.44 -1.44 -2.27
CA LEU A 81 -8.11 -2.84 -2.01
C LEU A 81 -7.17 -3.00 -0.81
N TYR A 82 -6.19 -2.11 -0.69
CA TYR A 82 -5.26 -2.11 0.44
C TYR A 82 -5.96 -1.79 1.76
N GLN A 83 -6.83 -0.79 1.78
CA GLN A 83 -7.62 -0.43 2.96
C GLN A 83 -8.55 -1.56 3.40
N LEU A 84 -9.26 -2.20 2.44
CA LEU A 84 -10.13 -3.34 2.73
C LEU A 84 -9.33 -4.51 3.28
N ARG A 85 -8.22 -4.89 2.65
CA ARG A 85 -7.33 -5.96 3.15
C ARG A 85 -6.84 -5.67 4.57
N GLY A 86 -6.54 -4.42 4.88
CA GLY A 86 -6.10 -3.98 6.21
C GLY A 86 -7.19 -4.06 7.29
N ARG A 87 -8.42 -4.47 6.95
CA ARG A 87 -9.50 -4.67 7.93
C ARG A 87 -9.54 -6.09 8.51
N VAL A 88 -8.81 -7.04 7.92
CA VAL A 88 -8.64 -8.40 8.46
C VAL A 88 -7.21 -8.59 8.98
N GLY A 89 -7.00 -9.55 9.87
CA GLY A 89 -5.68 -9.85 10.43
C GLY A 89 -5.26 -8.95 11.58
N ARG A 90 -6.24 -8.38 12.31
CA ARG A 90 -5.99 -7.56 13.51
C ARG A 90 -5.94 -8.36 14.81
N SER A 91 -5.86 -9.67 14.70
CA SER A 91 -5.71 -10.60 15.82
C SER A 91 -4.47 -11.48 15.59
N ASN A 92 -4.15 -12.34 16.56
CA ASN A 92 -3.08 -13.32 16.46
C ASN A 92 -3.41 -14.53 15.55
N ARG A 93 -4.53 -14.50 14.85
CA ARG A 93 -4.98 -15.57 13.94
C ARG A 93 -4.60 -15.23 12.52
N THR A 94 -4.29 -16.26 11.72
CA THR A 94 -4.07 -16.10 10.27
C THR A 94 -5.33 -15.56 9.61
N ALA A 95 -5.16 -14.53 8.77
CA ALA A 95 -6.26 -13.91 8.05
C ALA A 95 -6.11 -14.09 6.53
N TYR A 96 -7.25 -14.14 5.86
CA TYR A 96 -7.34 -14.37 4.43
C TYR A 96 -8.14 -13.24 3.76
N ALA A 97 -7.63 -12.72 2.66
CA ALA A 97 -8.35 -11.79 1.80
C ALA A 97 -8.44 -12.37 0.38
N PHE A 98 -9.66 -12.69 -0.06
CA PHE A 98 -9.92 -13.23 -1.39
C PHE A 98 -10.40 -12.10 -2.31
N LEU A 99 -9.63 -11.80 -3.34
CA LEU A 99 -9.97 -10.82 -4.36
C LEU A 99 -10.57 -11.56 -5.56
N MET A 100 -11.88 -11.45 -5.71
CA MET A 100 -12.63 -12.19 -6.72
C MET A 100 -12.95 -11.32 -7.92
N TYR A 101 -12.83 -11.91 -9.11
CA TYR A 101 -13.27 -11.34 -10.38
C TYR A 101 -13.87 -12.43 -11.27
N LYS A 102 -14.63 -12.05 -12.30
CA LYS A 102 -15.28 -13.02 -13.19
C LYS A 102 -14.24 -13.81 -13.99
N ARG A 103 -14.35 -15.14 -13.96
CA ARG A 103 -13.39 -16.09 -14.57
C ARG A 103 -13.13 -15.82 -16.05
N ASP A 104 -14.20 -15.52 -16.82
CA ASP A 104 -14.12 -15.36 -18.28
C ASP A 104 -13.98 -13.89 -18.70
N LYS A 105 -13.72 -13.00 -17.76
CA LYS A 105 -13.51 -11.57 -18.03
C LYS A 105 -12.05 -11.33 -18.37
N MET A 106 -11.79 -10.83 -19.58
CA MET A 106 -10.50 -10.27 -19.90
C MET A 106 -10.29 -9.03 -19.02
N LEU A 107 -9.30 -9.09 -18.15
CA LEU A 107 -8.96 -7.96 -17.29
C LEU A 107 -8.31 -6.84 -18.11
N LYS A 108 -8.58 -5.61 -17.74
CA LYS A 108 -7.80 -4.47 -18.26
C LYS A 108 -6.40 -4.52 -17.65
N GLU A 109 -5.38 -4.17 -18.41
CA GLU A 109 -3.99 -4.14 -17.97
C GLU A 109 -3.79 -3.42 -16.61
N VAL A 110 -4.46 -2.28 -16.43
CA VAL A 110 -4.46 -1.52 -15.17
C VAL A 110 -5.04 -2.33 -14.00
N ALA A 111 -6.08 -3.14 -14.23
CA ALA A 111 -6.66 -3.99 -13.20
C ALA A 111 -5.73 -5.15 -12.84
N GLU A 112 -5.08 -5.76 -13.82
CA GLU A 112 -4.06 -6.80 -13.60
C GLU A 112 -2.89 -6.27 -12.78
N LYS A 113 -2.33 -5.11 -13.15
CA LYS A 113 -1.24 -4.45 -12.42
C LYS A 113 -1.62 -4.17 -10.95
N ARG A 114 -2.86 -3.71 -10.68
CA ARG A 114 -3.37 -3.48 -9.31
C ARG A 114 -3.51 -4.76 -8.51
N LEU A 115 -4.09 -5.80 -9.10
CA LEU A 115 -4.25 -7.10 -8.42
C LEU A 115 -2.90 -7.78 -8.17
N ALA A 116 -1.94 -7.64 -9.08
CA ALA A 116 -0.57 -8.10 -8.88
C ALA A 116 0.11 -7.36 -7.73
N ALA A 117 0.01 -6.03 -7.68
CA ALA A 117 0.60 -5.21 -6.63
C ALA A 117 0.03 -5.56 -5.24
N ILE A 118 -1.29 -5.72 -5.09
CA ILE A 118 -1.88 -6.07 -3.80
C ILE A 118 -1.49 -7.48 -3.34
N LYS A 119 -1.18 -8.39 -4.26
CA LYS A 119 -0.68 -9.73 -3.97
C LYS A 119 0.79 -9.72 -3.58
N GLU A 120 1.60 -8.86 -4.19
CA GLU A 120 3.04 -8.74 -3.93
C GLU A 120 3.31 -8.10 -2.56
N TYR A 121 2.64 -6.98 -2.25
CA TYR A 121 2.88 -6.24 -1.01
C TYR A 121 2.00 -6.74 0.13
N THR A 122 2.32 -7.92 0.68
CA THR A 122 1.57 -8.55 1.77
C THR A 122 2.00 -8.11 3.17
N GLU A 123 3.18 -7.52 3.32
CA GLU A 123 3.74 -7.11 4.59
C GLU A 123 2.97 -5.96 5.24
N LEU A 124 2.94 -5.95 6.58
CA LEU A 124 2.43 -4.84 7.36
C LEU A 124 3.32 -3.59 7.11
N GLY A 125 2.67 -2.43 6.94
CA GLY A 125 3.40 -1.19 6.67
C GLY A 125 3.69 -0.91 5.19
N SER A 126 3.26 -1.77 4.27
CA SER A 126 3.44 -1.57 2.82
C SER A 126 2.66 -0.38 2.23
N GLY A 127 2.00 0.45 3.05
CA GLY A 127 1.14 1.54 2.59
C GLY A 127 1.84 2.52 1.65
N PHE A 128 3.08 2.87 1.95
CA PHE A 128 3.89 3.74 1.10
C PHE A 128 4.20 3.08 -0.25
N LYS A 129 4.65 1.81 -0.26
CA LYS A 129 4.92 1.05 -1.49
C LYS A 129 3.66 0.92 -2.37
N ILE A 130 2.50 0.70 -1.74
CA ILE A 130 1.20 0.65 -2.42
C ILE A 130 0.82 2.00 -3.02
N ALA A 131 1.03 3.10 -2.30
CA ALA A 131 0.74 4.45 -2.79
C ALA A 131 1.64 4.79 -4.00
N MET A 132 2.92 4.46 -3.93
CA MET A 132 3.87 4.63 -5.03
C MET A 132 3.46 3.81 -6.24
N ARG A 133 3.12 2.54 -6.04
CA ARG A 133 2.68 1.65 -7.11
C ARG A 133 1.36 2.09 -7.75
N ASP A 134 0.44 2.67 -6.97
CA ASP A 134 -0.81 3.23 -7.50
C ASP A 134 -0.55 4.47 -8.37
N LEU A 135 0.42 5.32 -7.99
CA LEU A 135 0.88 6.45 -8.82
C LEU A 135 1.51 5.97 -10.13
N GLU A 136 2.37 4.98 -10.09
CA GLU A 136 2.97 4.37 -11.29
C GLU A 136 1.89 3.81 -12.23
N ILE A 137 0.94 3.04 -11.70
CA ILE A 137 -0.13 2.39 -12.48
C ILE A 137 -1.07 3.42 -13.11
N ARG A 138 -1.37 4.52 -12.41
CA ARG A 138 -2.21 5.62 -12.94
C ARG A 138 -1.49 6.48 -13.95
N GLY A 139 -0.16 6.36 -14.05
CA GLY A 139 0.69 7.35 -14.67
C GLY A 139 0.62 8.67 -13.90
N ALA A 140 1.71 9.19 -13.39
CA ALA A 140 1.70 10.46 -12.63
C ALA A 140 1.21 11.67 -13.44
N GLY A 141 0.94 11.48 -14.71
CA GLY A 141 0.32 12.46 -15.60
C GLY A 141 -1.01 13.04 -15.12
N ASN A 142 -1.74 12.33 -14.25
CA ASN A 142 -2.97 12.88 -13.66
C ASN A 142 -2.72 13.95 -12.59
N LEU A 143 -1.53 13.99 -11.99
CA LEU A 143 -1.15 15.04 -11.03
C LEU A 143 -0.62 16.30 -11.73
N LEU A 144 -0.11 16.19 -12.97
CA LEU A 144 0.61 17.24 -13.69
C LEU A 144 0.00 17.63 -15.05
N GLY A 145 -1.12 17.01 -15.45
CA GLY A 145 -1.82 17.28 -16.71
C GLY A 145 -1.74 16.16 -17.75
N ALA A 146 -2.67 16.18 -18.71
CA ALA A 146 -2.91 15.10 -19.68
C ALA A 146 -1.74 14.82 -20.66
N GLU A 147 -0.81 15.77 -20.83
CA GLU A 147 0.29 15.67 -21.78
C GLU A 147 1.50 14.86 -21.29
N GLN A 148 1.55 14.51 -19.98
CA GLN A 148 2.68 13.79 -19.37
C GLN A 148 2.40 12.30 -19.14
N HIS A 149 1.33 11.76 -19.72
CA HIS A 149 1.02 10.33 -19.67
C HIS A 149 2.17 9.53 -20.33
N GLY A 150 2.77 8.63 -19.56
CA GLY A 150 3.79 7.70 -20.04
C GLY A 150 5.25 8.04 -19.73
N HIS A 151 5.59 9.28 -19.41
CA HIS A 151 7.00 9.61 -19.11
C HIS A 151 7.49 9.01 -17.81
N MET A 152 6.66 8.99 -16.75
CA MET A 152 7.02 8.39 -15.47
C MET A 152 7.07 6.86 -15.56
N GLU A 153 6.23 6.23 -16.38
CA GLU A 153 6.27 4.78 -16.61
C GLU A 153 7.54 4.37 -17.39
N ALA A 154 8.01 5.23 -18.28
CA ALA A 154 9.19 4.97 -19.10
C ALA A 154 10.52 5.13 -18.35
N VAL A 155 10.61 6.06 -17.40
CA VAL A 155 11.87 6.40 -16.71
C VAL A 155 11.94 5.96 -15.24
N GLY A 156 10.82 5.55 -14.65
CA GLY A 156 10.70 5.25 -13.22
C GLY A 156 10.48 6.50 -12.38
N TYR A 157 9.91 6.29 -11.18
CA TYR A 157 9.46 7.40 -10.33
C TYR A 157 10.62 8.28 -9.82
N ASP A 158 11.68 7.66 -9.32
CA ASP A 158 12.80 8.39 -8.71
C ASP A 158 13.49 9.31 -9.73
N LEU A 159 13.77 8.78 -10.92
CA LEU A 159 14.37 9.55 -12.00
C LEU A 159 13.43 10.65 -12.50
N TYR A 160 12.12 10.36 -12.57
CA TYR A 160 11.13 11.37 -12.94
C TYR A 160 11.08 12.52 -11.93
N CYS A 161 11.06 12.22 -10.62
CA CYS A 161 11.08 13.25 -9.57
C CYS A 161 12.38 14.06 -9.58
N LYS A 162 13.53 13.44 -9.84
CA LYS A 162 14.82 14.13 -10.00
C LYS A 162 14.76 15.12 -11.17
N MET A 163 14.32 14.66 -12.35
CA MET A 163 14.17 15.51 -13.55
C MET A 163 13.17 16.66 -13.33
N LEU A 164 12.05 16.39 -12.65
CA LEU A 164 11.05 17.41 -12.34
C LEU A 164 11.62 18.48 -11.40
N ASN A 165 12.34 18.07 -10.38
CA ASN A 165 12.96 18.98 -9.42
C ASN A 165 14.05 19.85 -10.09
N GLU A 166 14.83 19.28 -10.99
CA GLU A 166 15.80 19.99 -11.81
C GLU A 166 15.12 21.03 -12.72
N ALA A 167 14.06 20.64 -13.43
CA ALA A 167 13.29 21.54 -14.29
C ALA A 167 12.64 22.70 -13.51
N VAL A 168 12.14 22.42 -12.29
CA VAL A 168 11.57 23.47 -11.42
C VAL A 168 12.65 24.42 -10.92
N LYS A 169 13.85 23.94 -10.59
CA LYS A 169 14.99 24.77 -10.18
C LYS A 169 15.43 25.68 -11.35
N GLU A 170 15.51 25.14 -12.56
CA GLU A 170 15.84 25.87 -13.78
C GLU A 170 14.79 26.96 -14.07
N ALA A 171 13.50 26.62 -14.01
CA ALA A 171 12.41 27.57 -14.22
C ALA A 171 12.38 28.72 -13.19
N LYS A 172 12.89 28.47 -11.97
CA LYS A 172 13.06 29.48 -10.91
C LYS A 172 14.34 30.32 -11.06
N GLY A 173 15.15 30.06 -12.10
CA GLY A 173 16.40 30.75 -12.32
C GLY A 173 17.51 30.43 -11.29
N MET A 174 17.37 29.34 -10.57
CA MET A 174 18.41 28.84 -9.66
C MET A 174 19.50 28.19 -10.51
N LYS A 175 20.77 28.57 -10.30
CA LYS A 175 21.89 27.90 -10.98
C LYS A 175 21.85 26.42 -10.68
N GLN A 176 21.85 25.60 -11.74
CA GLN A 176 22.12 24.17 -11.60
C GLN A 176 23.56 24.02 -11.09
N GLU A 177 23.70 23.44 -9.92
CA GLU A 177 24.92 22.76 -9.57
C GLU A 177 24.96 21.49 -10.41
N GLU A 178 26.02 21.33 -11.20
CA GLU A 178 26.21 20.13 -12.01
C GLU A 178 26.26 18.91 -11.05
N SER A 179 25.13 18.22 -10.90
CA SER A 179 25.13 16.94 -10.17
C SER A 179 25.73 15.89 -11.08
N PHE A 180 26.90 15.42 -10.76
CA PHE A 180 27.51 14.26 -11.40
C PHE A 180 27.30 13.04 -10.53
N ASP A 181 26.84 11.97 -11.12
CA ASP A 181 26.79 10.67 -10.45
C ASP A 181 28.16 10.03 -10.52
N THR A 182 28.85 9.90 -9.39
CA THR A 182 30.14 9.23 -9.31
C THR A 182 29.92 7.77 -8.96
N THR A 183 30.30 6.87 -9.85
CA THR A 183 30.36 5.43 -9.54
C THR A 183 31.80 5.10 -9.14
N ILE A 184 31.96 4.62 -7.92
CA ILE A 184 33.27 4.12 -7.41
C ILE A 184 33.23 2.61 -7.46
N ASP A 185 34.03 2.01 -8.33
CA ASP A 185 34.19 0.57 -8.43
C ASP A 185 35.60 0.22 -7.89
N ILE A 186 35.64 -0.23 -6.66
CA ILE A 186 36.90 -0.64 -5.98
C ILE A 186 36.75 -2.05 -5.45
N ASP A 187 37.72 -2.88 -5.72
CA ASP A 187 37.79 -4.28 -5.26
C ASP A 187 38.20 -4.34 -3.77
N ILE A 188 37.29 -3.84 -2.90
CA ILE A 188 37.42 -3.90 -1.45
C ILE A 188 36.12 -4.38 -0.82
N ASP A 189 36.21 -5.36 0.06
CA ASP A 189 35.11 -5.79 0.91
C ASP A 189 34.93 -4.78 2.05
N ALA A 190 34.12 -3.72 1.80
CA ALA A 190 33.80 -2.72 2.80
C ALA A 190 32.33 -2.91 3.27
N TYR A 191 32.17 -3.31 4.50
CA TYR A 191 30.85 -3.45 5.13
C TYR A 191 30.85 -3.05 6.60
N ILE A 192 29.70 -2.59 7.09
CA ILE A 192 29.51 -2.29 8.51
C ILE A 192 29.28 -3.63 9.24
N PRO A 193 30.17 -4.05 10.18
CA PRO A 193 30.03 -5.31 10.89
C PRO A 193 28.78 -5.37 11.75
N MET A 194 28.21 -6.57 11.93
CA MET A 194 27.03 -6.78 12.79
C MET A 194 27.32 -6.45 14.27
N GLY A 195 28.57 -6.57 14.71
CA GLY A 195 28.98 -6.19 16.06
C GLY A 195 29.03 -4.69 16.30
N TYR A 196 29.10 -3.90 15.22
CA TYR A 196 29.13 -2.43 15.29
C TYR A 196 27.72 -1.82 15.27
N ILE A 197 26.88 -2.26 14.33
CA ILE A 197 25.47 -1.89 14.25
C ILE A 197 24.64 -3.17 14.09
N PRO A 198 24.02 -3.66 15.17
CA PRO A 198 23.25 -4.91 15.15
C PRO A 198 21.92 -4.80 14.39
N ASN A 199 21.36 -3.57 14.28
CA ASN A 199 20.06 -3.34 13.66
C ASN A 199 20.22 -3.16 12.14
N GLU A 200 19.68 -4.11 11.35
CA GLU A 200 19.78 -4.10 9.88
C GLU A 200 19.11 -2.88 9.24
N VAL A 201 18.02 -2.38 9.82
CA VAL A 201 17.32 -1.18 9.30
C VAL A 201 18.18 0.06 9.49
N GLN A 202 18.79 0.21 10.66
CA GLN A 202 19.70 1.31 10.96
C GLN A 202 20.97 1.25 10.09
N LYS A 203 21.49 0.05 9.87
CA LYS A 203 22.63 -0.20 8.98
C LYS A 203 22.32 0.22 7.54
N LEU A 204 21.11 -0.12 7.04
CA LEU A 204 20.69 0.26 5.70
C LEU A 204 20.50 1.78 5.57
N ASP A 205 20.00 2.43 6.61
CA ASP A 205 19.85 3.89 6.66
C ASP A 205 21.21 4.59 6.59
N ILE A 206 22.18 4.09 7.35
CA ILE A 206 23.56 4.62 7.31
C ILE A 206 24.19 4.45 5.92
N TYR A 207 24.03 3.30 5.27
CA TYR A 207 24.52 3.13 3.90
C TYR A 207 23.89 4.12 2.92
N LYS A 208 22.60 4.40 3.04
CA LYS A 208 21.94 5.41 2.20
C LYS A 208 22.49 6.81 2.46
N ARG A 209 22.65 7.17 3.73
CA ARG A 209 23.20 8.48 4.10
C ARG A 209 24.65 8.64 3.64
N ILE A 210 25.46 7.59 3.69
CA ILE A 210 26.82 7.60 3.13
C ILE A 210 26.80 7.80 1.62
N ALA A 211 25.85 7.15 0.92
CA ALA A 211 25.70 7.31 -0.54
C ALA A 211 25.22 8.70 -0.95
N ASP A 212 24.52 9.42 -0.07
CA ASP A 212 23.98 10.76 -0.31
C ASP A 212 24.96 11.90 0.03
N ILE A 213 26.15 11.60 0.59
CA ILE A 213 27.17 12.59 0.94
C ILE A 213 27.68 13.30 -0.33
N GLN A 214 27.65 14.63 -0.31
CA GLN A 214 28.07 15.47 -1.43
C GLN A 214 29.21 16.46 -1.06
N THR A 215 29.44 16.68 0.24
CA THR A 215 30.40 17.67 0.72
C THR A 215 31.37 17.07 1.73
N ASP A 216 32.55 17.70 1.88
CA ASP A 216 33.55 17.31 2.88
C ASP A 216 32.98 17.50 4.32
N GLU A 217 32.18 18.53 4.54
CA GLU A 217 31.53 18.81 5.84
C GLU A 217 30.58 17.67 6.24
N GLU A 218 29.74 17.19 5.32
CA GLU A 218 28.85 16.04 5.54
C GLU A 218 29.66 14.74 5.81
N THR A 219 30.81 14.60 5.19
CA THR A 219 31.72 13.47 5.45
C THR A 219 32.26 13.51 6.88
N GLU A 220 32.67 14.69 7.38
CA GLU A 220 33.17 14.85 8.75
C GLU A 220 32.06 14.60 9.78
N GLU A 221 30.85 15.12 9.55
CA GLU A 221 29.67 14.87 10.40
C GLU A 221 29.34 13.37 10.48
N MET A 222 29.32 12.67 9.36
CA MET A 222 29.08 11.23 9.31
C MET A 222 30.16 10.44 10.04
N LEU A 223 31.42 10.83 9.92
CA LEU A 223 32.54 10.21 10.64
C LEU A 223 32.45 10.42 12.15
N GLU A 224 32.03 11.59 12.61
CA GLU A 224 31.81 11.87 14.04
C GLU A 224 30.66 11.04 14.59
N GLU A 225 29.58 10.93 13.84
CA GLU A 225 28.42 10.12 14.22
C GLU A 225 28.82 8.64 14.36
N LEU A 226 29.48 8.07 13.37
CA LEU A 226 29.97 6.68 13.42
C LEU A 226 30.92 6.44 14.58
N ARG A 227 31.86 7.38 14.89
CA ARG A 227 32.74 7.29 16.05
C ARG A 227 31.98 7.38 17.40
N SER A 228 30.86 8.07 17.43
CA SER A 228 30.04 8.18 18.66
C SER A 228 29.30 6.87 18.96
N GLU A 229 28.92 6.12 17.95
CA GLU A 229 28.31 4.79 18.10
C GLU A 229 29.34 3.74 18.57
N GLU A 230 30.61 3.87 18.22
CA GLU A 230 31.69 2.98 18.70
C GLU A 230 31.94 3.08 20.21
N ARG A 231 31.53 4.19 20.83
CA ARG A 231 31.71 4.44 22.27
C ARG A 231 30.51 4.04 23.14
N ARG A 232 29.44 3.52 22.54
CA ARG A 232 28.25 3.01 23.24
C ARG A 232 28.25 1.50 23.31
#